data_1978261c2e401f4be5be5cee01f04307
#
_entry.id   1978261c2e401f4be5be5cee01f04307
#
_cell.length_a   1.000
_cell.length_b   1.000
_cell.length_c   1.000
_cell.angle_alpha   90.00
_cell.angle_beta   90.00
_cell.angle_gamma   90.00
#
_symmetry.space_group_name_H-M   'P 1'
#
loop_
_entity.id
_entity.type
_entity.pdbx_description
1 polymer ?
#
loop_
_entity_poly.entity_id
_entity_poly.type
_entity_poly.pdbx_seq_one_letter_code
_entity_poly.pdbx_strand_id
1 'polypeptide(L)'
;DKDYTVSYEDNIMPGTAKVTVTGIGDYTGTCTKTFVINEFNLSSSPDKVQILGVTNKTYTGKAQTQSSLVVTVSGKALVKGKDYTVTYKNNTNIGRAVITITGIGSYTGSLSAAFRINVKNGGIYTVGYYKYRITNAAVNGTGTVTLTGTLHKSTTSNYKILGVADSVKIGGVTYKITAVGNNAFYRYKYLTTLVLGKNIRVVGNKAFYGCSGLKTTRINSTDLRVVGTNAFTGIYARPVVKLPAAGFAKYKVLMKRGGVPAKAVYTKI
;
A
#
# COMPACT_ATOMS: atom_id res chain seq x y z
N ASP A 1 -39.45 7.73 50.11
CA ASP A 1 -39.23 8.92 50.94
C ASP A 1 -40.52 9.29 51.59
N LYS A 2 -40.49 9.63 52.86
CA LYS A 2 -41.72 9.94 53.63
C LYS A 2 -42.07 11.44 53.57
N ASP A 3 -41.07 12.28 53.41
CA ASP A 3 -41.19 13.72 53.67
C ASP A 3 -41.06 14.59 52.42
N TYR A 4 -40.49 14.04 51.37
CA TYR A 4 -40.31 14.74 50.09
C TYR A 4 -40.12 13.80 48.89
N THR A 5 -40.35 14.33 47.69
CA THR A 5 -40.00 13.70 46.40
C THR A 5 -38.91 14.51 45.70
N VAL A 6 -38.15 13.86 44.85
CA VAL A 6 -37.10 14.49 44.01
C VAL A 6 -37.38 14.19 42.55
N SER A 7 -37.40 15.21 41.71
CA SER A 7 -37.49 15.09 40.29
C SER A 7 -36.31 15.77 39.60
N TYR A 8 -35.93 15.29 38.42
CA TYR A 8 -34.87 15.86 37.61
C TYR A 8 -35.38 16.19 36.22
N GLU A 9 -34.92 17.32 35.69
CA GLU A 9 -35.15 17.74 34.30
C GLU A 9 -33.76 17.96 33.64
N ASP A 10 -33.66 17.63 32.34
CA ASP A 10 -32.45 17.81 31.50
C ASP A 10 -31.16 17.20 32.08
N ASN A 11 -31.27 16.13 32.88
CA ASN A 11 -30.18 15.54 33.65
C ASN A 11 -29.42 14.40 32.94
N ILE A 12 -29.56 14.27 31.62
CA ILE A 12 -28.92 13.18 30.82
C ILE A 12 -27.84 13.73 29.88
N MET A 13 -28.14 14.85 29.24
CA MET A 13 -27.24 15.46 28.26
C MET A 13 -26.43 16.60 28.89
N PRO A 14 -25.25 16.94 28.35
CA PRO A 14 -24.53 18.14 28.77
C PRO A 14 -25.40 19.39 28.65
N GLY A 15 -25.28 20.25 29.63
CA GLY A 15 -26.09 21.45 29.74
C GLY A 15 -26.46 21.76 31.18
N THR A 16 -27.43 22.64 31.37
CA THR A 16 -27.94 22.99 32.70
C THR A 16 -29.12 22.09 33.04
N ALA A 17 -28.92 21.22 34.00
CA ALA A 17 -29.98 20.35 34.56
C ALA A 17 -30.65 21.01 35.79
N LYS A 18 -31.86 20.56 36.10
CA LYS A 18 -32.62 21.00 37.28
C LYS A 18 -32.88 19.82 38.19
N VAL A 19 -32.85 20.08 39.46
CA VAL A 19 -33.38 19.20 40.51
C VAL A 19 -34.45 19.94 41.28
N THR A 20 -35.63 19.34 41.44
CA THR A 20 -36.75 19.88 42.19
C THR A 20 -37.07 18.95 43.34
N VAL A 21 -37.09 19.49 44.52
CA VAL A 21 -37.52 18.80 45.75
C VAL A 21 -38.91 19.34 46.10
N THR A 22 -39.88 18.44 46.27
CA THR A 22 -41.27 18.79 46.64
C THR A 22 -41.62 18.11 47.95
N GLY A 23 -42.04 18.88 48.91
CA GLY A 23 -42.51 18.38 50.20
C GLY A 23 -43.82 17.57 50.09
N ILE A 24 -43.92 16.53 50.89
CA ILE A 24 -45.13 15.68 51.02
C ILE A 24 -45.45 15.43 52.47
N GLY A 25 -46.71 15.05 52.78
CA GLY A 25 -47.17 14.85 54.13
C GLY A 25 -47.30 16.18 54.93
N ASP A 26 -46.55 16.26 56.00
CA ASP A 26 -46.52 17.46 56.88
C ASP A 26 -45.65 18.60 56.30
N TYR A 27 -44.96 18.36 55.17
CA TYR A 27 -44.12 19.35 54.49
C TYR A 27 -44.77 19.82 53.19
N THR A 28 -44.69 21.11 52.92
CA THR A 28 -45.30 21.76 51.75
C THR A 28 -44.23 22.60 50.99
N GLY A 29 -44.53 22.90 49.72
CA GLY A 29 -43.70 23.78 48.90
C GLY A 29 -42.63 23.00 48.04
N THR A 30 -42.03 23.77 47.20
CA THR A 30 -40.97 23.24 46.26
C THR A 30 -39.71 24.07 46.34
N CYS A 31 -38.55 23.39 46.18
CA CYS A 31 -37.26 24.05 46.03
C CYS A 31 -36.57 23.50 44.77
N THR A 32 -36.19 24.40 43.86
CA THR A 32 -35.51 24.05 42.64
C THR A 32 -34.08 24.59 42.62
N LYS A 33 -33.13 23.78 42.24
CA LYS A 33 -31.73 24.15 41.99
C LYS A 33 -31.28 23.66 40.63
N THR A 34 -30.32 24.35 40.08
CA THR A 34 -29.66 23.94 38.81
C THR A 34 -28.25 23.44 39.07
N PHE A 35 -27.79 22.52 38.20
CA PHE A 35 -26.41 22.07 38.16
C PHE A 35 -25.99 21.86 36.71
N VAL A 36 -24.69 21.92 36.42
CA VAL A 36 -24.14 21.76 35.08
C VAL A 36 -23.65 20.32 34.84
N ILE A 37 -24.10 19.73 33.77
CA ILE A 37 -23.52 18.47 33.23
C ILE A 37 -22.52 18.88 32.16
N ASN A 38 -21.26 18.62 32.42
CA ASN A 38 -20.18 18.93 31.47
C ASN A 38 -20.03 17.84 30.42
N GLU A 39 -19.61 18.24 29.22
CA GLU A 39 -19.16 17.29 28.20
C GLU A 39 -17.90 16.54 28.66
N PHE A 40 -17.79 15.26 28.29
CA PHE A 40 -16.58 14.49 28.54
C PHE A 40 -15.55 14.79 27.45
N ASN A 41 -14.42 15.36 27.81
CA ASN A 41 -13.34 15.64 26.86
C ASN A 41 -12.44 14.42 26.72
N LEU A 42 -12.44 13.80 25.50
CA LEU A 42 -11.67 12.61 25.17
C LEU A 42 -10.15 12.85 25.32
N SER A 43 -9.67 14.05 25.00
CA SER A 43 -8.23 14.35 25.02
C SER A 43 -7.68 14.66 26.41
N SER A 44 -8.51 15.10 27.34
CA SER A 44 -8.07 15.41 28.72
C SER A 44 -8.10 14.21 29.69
N SER A 45 -8.65 13.07 29.23
CA SER A 45 -8.72 11.84 30.05
C SER A 45 -8.30 10.60 29.21
N PRO A 46 -7.10 10.60 28.61
CA PRO A 46 -6.67 9.54 27.71
C PRO A 46 -6.54 8.16 28.39
N ASP A 47 -6.32 8.13 29.68
CA ASP A 47 -6.28 6.93 30.55
C ASP A 47 -7.64 6.22 30.65
N LYS A 48 -8.74 6.95 30.48
CA LYS A 48 -10.12 6.43 30.49
C LYS A 48 -10.63 6.04 29.11
N VAL A 49 -9.92 6.44 28.03
CA VAL A 49 -10.35 6.21 26.65
C VAL A 49 -9.51 5.13 26.01
N GLN A 50 -10.17 4.14 25.40
CA GLN A 50 -9.48 3.11 24.63
C GLN A 50 -9.97 3.14 23.17
N ILE A 51 -9.04 3.02 22.24
CA ILE A 51 -9.29 2.83 20.81
C ILE A 51 -8.85 1.42 20.45
N LEU A 52 -9.81 0.53 20.27
CA LEU A 52 -9.59 -0.89 20.01
C LEU A 52 -9.85 -1.25 18.54
N GLY A 53 -9.38 -2.43 18.11
CA GLY A 53 -9.63 -2.95 16.76
C GLY A 53 -8.78 -2.29 15.67
N VAL A 54 -7.73 -1.54 16.04
CA VAL A 54 -6.79 -0.95 15.08
C VAL A 54 -5.79 -2.00 14.64
N THR A 55 -5.79 -2.34 13.32
CA THR A 55 -4.91 -3.36 12.74
C THR A 55 -4.15 -2.82 11.53
N ASN A 56 -2.93 -3.34 11.32
CA ASN A 56 -2.17 -3.05 10.11
C ASN A 56 -2.89 -3.59 8.87
N LYS A 57 -2.75 -2.89 7.74
CA LYS A 57 -3.41 -3.22 6.48
C LYS A 57 -2.40 -3.54 5.39
N THR A 58 -2.83 -4.32 4.39
CA THR A 58 -2.07 -4.55 3.18
C THR A 58 -2.40 -3.48 2.15
N TYR A 59 -1.41 -2.95 1.48
CA TYR A 59 -1.57 -1.97 0.41
C TYR A 59 -2.39 -2.54 -0.75
N THR A 60 -3.43 -1.83 -1.15
CA THR A 60 -4.35 -2.19 -2.25
C THR A 60 -4.45 -1.13 -3.33
N GLY A 61 -3.82 0.03 -3.15
CA GLY A 61 -3.99 1.22 -3.98
C GLY A 61 -5.25 2.04 -3.66
N LYS A 62 -6.07 1.58 -2.72
CA LYS A 62 -7.29 2.27 -2.26
C LYS A 62 -7.14 2.71 -0.80
N ALA A 63 -7.96 3.67 -0.38
CA ALA A 63 -8.01 4.10 1.01
C ALA A 63 -8.37 2.94 1.95
N GLN A 64 -7.59 2.78 3.02
CA GLN A 64 -7.76 1.74 4.03
C GLN A 64 -8.43 2.30 5.27
N THR A 65 -9.43 1.61 5.78
CA THR A 65 -10.16 1.95 7.00
C THR A 65 -10.16 0.79 7.99
N GLN A 66 -10.62 1.03 9.21
CA GLN A 66 -10.74 0.03 10.27
C GLN A 66 -12.22 -0.34 10.43
N SER A 67 -12.60 -1.55 10.04
CA SER A 67 -13.98 -2.04 10.15
C SER A 67 -14.38 -2.44 11.57
N SER A 68 -13.40 -2.84 12.39
CA SER A 68 -13.62 -3.33 13.77
C SER A 68 -13.20 -2.29 14.82
N LEU A 69 -13.22 -0.99 14.45
CA LEU A 69 -12.87 0.09 15.37
C LEU A 69 -13.92 0.23 16.46
N VAL A 70 -13.48 0.16 17.70
CA VAL A 70 -14.30 0.39 18.89
C VAL A 70 -13.63 1.45 19.76
N VAL A 71 -14.40 2.43 20.19
CA VAL A 71 -13.96 3.46 21.15
C VAL A 71 -14.72 3.26 22.45
N THR A 72 -14.02 3.21 23.57
CA THR A 72 -14.66 3.09 24.90
C THR A 72 -14.20 4.21 25.81
N VAL A 73 -15.07 4.60 26.73
CA VAL A 73 -14.77 5.50 27.85
C VAL A 73 -15.13 4.79 29.15
N SER A 74 -14.16 4.61 30.03
CA SER A 74 -14.31 3.85 31.28
C SER A 74 -14.99 2.50 31.09
N GLY A 75 -14.62 1.79 30.01
CA GLY A 75 -15.19 0.48 29.63
C GLY A 75 -16.53 0.51 28.88
N LYS A 76 -17.23 1.66 28.82
CA LYS A 76 -18.48 1.80 28.06
C LYS A 76 -18.18 2.11 26.60
N ALA A 77 -18.72 1.32 25.68
CA ALA A 77 -18.57 1.55 24.24
C ALA A 77 -19.35 2.78 23.76
N LEU A 78 -18.69 3.60 22.94
CA LEU A 78 -19.28 4.76 22.28
C LEU A 78 -19.85 4.39 20.93
N VAL A 79 -20.87 5.13 20.48
CA VAL A 79 -21.55 4.92 19.20
C VAL A 79 -21.02 5.90 18.14
N LYS A 80 -20.43 5.36 17.07
CA LYS A 80 -19.97 6.16 15.94
C LYS A 80 -21.16 6.90 15.28
N GLY A 81 -20.98 8.17 14.99
CA GLY A 81 -22.00 9.05 14.41
C GLY A 81 -22.93 9.71 15.44
N LYS A 82 -22.96 9.21 16.69
CA LYS A 82 -23.70 9.80 17.81
C LYS A 82 -22.76 10.41 18.85
N ASP A 83 -21.74 9.68 19.26
CA ASP A 83 -20.83 10.06 20.33
C ASP A 83 -19.46 10.51 19.79
N TYR A 84 -19.08 10.06 18.60
CA TYR A 84 -17.83 10.45 17.94
C TYR A 84 -17.87 10.29 16.41
N THR A 85 -16.96 11.00 15.75
CA THR A 85 -16.65 10.85 14.33
C THR A 85 -15.26 10.26 14.13
N VAL A 86 -14.99 9.73 12.91
CA VAL A 86 -13.70 9.12 12.55
C VAL A 86 -13.22 9.72 11.25
N THR A 87 -11.98 10.21 11.26
CA THR A 87 -11.29 10.63 10.04
C THR A 87 -9.97 9.88 9.89
N TYR A 88 -9.47 9.82 8.64
CA TYR A 88 -8.22 9.12 8.30
C TYR A 88 -7.29 10.05 7.55
N LYS A 89 -5.99 9.96 7.84
CA LYS A 89 -4.93 10.66 7.11
C LYS A 89 -3.86 9.67 6.67
N ASN A 90 -3.33 9.86 5.44
CA ASN A 90 -2.28 9.02 4.84
C ASN A 90 -2.68 7.54 4.72
N ASN A 91 -3.96 7.24 4.59
CA ASN A 91 -4.49 5.87 4.62
C ASN A 91 -4.59 5.19 3.24
N THR A 92 -3.94 5.74 2.21
CA THR A 92 -3.92 5.18 0.85
C THR A 92 -2.57 4.59 0.48
N ASN A 93 -1.47 5.24 0.86
CA ASN A 93 -0.12 4.83 0.51
C ASN A 93 0.54 3.93 1.58
N ILE A 94 1.62 3.26 1.19
CA ILE A 94 2.46 2.48 2.10
C ILE A 94 3.06 3.41 3.15
N GLY A 95 3.02 3.02 4.42
CA GLY A 95 3.57 3.80 5.52
C GLY A 95 2.64 3.88 6.72
N ARG A 96 2.80 4.94 7.51
CA ARG A 96 2.00 5.20 8.71
C ARG A 96 0.74 5.99 8.34
N ALA A 97 -0.41 5.41 8.59
CA ALA A 97 -1.72 6.06 8.54
C ALA A 97 -2.17 6.47 9.94
N VAL A 98 -2.96 7.53 10.02
CA VAL A 98 -3.49 8.06 11.28
C VAL A 98 -5.02 8.03 11.24
N ILE A 99 -5.61 7.60 12.33
CA ILE A 99 -7.03 7.67 12.64
C ILE A 99 -7.19 8.80 13.63
N THR A 100 -8.13 9.71 13.41
CA THR A 100 -8.54 10.72 14.39
C THR A 100 -9.98 10.45 14.78
N ILE A 101 -10.19 10.30 16.08
CA ILE A 101 -11.49 10.20 16.75
C ILE A 101 -11.81 11.59 17.29
N THR A 102 -12.93 12.15 16.92
CA THR A 102 -13.40 13.45 17.43
C THR A 102 -14.75 13.27 18.12
N GLY A 103 -14.83 13.66 19.37
CA GLY A 103 -16.05 13.61 20.16
C GLY A 103 -17.13 14.52 19.60
N ILE A 104 -18.38 14.10 19.71
CA ILE A 104 -19.59 14.86 19.38
C ILE A 104 -20.69 14.57 20.41
N GLY A 105 -21.72 15.40 20.49
CA GLY A 105 -22.82 15.25 21.45
C GLY A 105 -22.35 15.46 22.89
N SER A 106 -22.36 14.42 23.71
CA SER A 106 -21.88 14.46 25.10
C SER A 106 -20.36 14.38 25.25
N TYR A 107 -19.63 14.31 24.13
CA TYR A 107 -18.19 14.14 24.10
C TYR A 107 -17.54 15.25 23.28
N THR A 108 -16.36 15.70 23.71
CA THR A 108 -15.53 16.71 23.02
C THR A 108 -14.09 16.25 22.89
N GLY A 109 -13.26 17.07 22.26
CA GLY A 109 -11.85 16.78 22.09
C GLY A 109 -11.58 15.70 21.04
N SER A 110 -10.30 15.42 20.81
CA SER A 110 -9.88 14.44 19.79
C SER A 110 -8.72 13.58 20.28
N LEU A 111 -8.75 12.31 19.90
CA LEU A 111 -7.65 11.36 20.08
C LEU A 111 -7.24 10.75 18.75
N SER A 112 -5.99 10.30 18.67
CA SER A 112 -5.46 9.68 17.46
C SER A 112 -4.84 8.33 17.75
N ALA A 113 -5.06 7.40 16.82
CA ALA A 113 -4.35 6.13 16.74
C ALA A 113 -3.67 5.99 15.39
N ALA A 114 -2.75 5.06 15.26
CA ALA A 114 -2.04 4.83 14.01
C ALA A 114 -1.99 3.36 13.64
N PHE A 115 -1.96 3.08 12.34
CA PHE A 115 -1.70 1.76 11.79
C PHE A 115 -0.73 1.86 10.62
N ARG A 116 -0.12 0.76 10.23
CA ARG A 116 0.75 0.69 9.05
C ARG A 116 0.02 0.07 7.87
N ILE A 117 0.32 0.59 6.68
CA ILE A 117 -0.03 0.00 5.39
C ILE A 117 1.26 -0.55 4.80
N ASN A 118 1.32 -1.85 4.58
CA ASN A 118 2.52 -2.56 4.13
C ASN A 118 2.25 -3.28 2.81
N VAL A 119 3.29 -3.49 1.99
CA VAL A 119 3.25 -4.48 0.92
C VAL A 119 3.59 -5.86 1.49
N LYS A 120 3.15 -6.91 0.79
CA LYS A 120 3.48 -8.30 1.12
C LYS A 120 4.56 -8.80 0.16
N ASN A 121 5.59 -9.50 0.66
CA ASN A 121 6.52 -10.26 -0.17
C ASN A 121 5.74 -11.27 -1.03
N GLY A 122 6.09 -11.36 -2.31
CA GLY A 122 5.35 -12.16 -3.28
C GLY A 122 4.08 -11.49 -3.84
N GLY A 123 3.61 -10.39 -3.24
CA GLY A 123 2.47 -9.62 -3.73
C GLY A 123 2.75 -9.03 -5.12
N ILE A 124 1.73 -9.04 -5.99
CA ILE A 124 1.82 -8.50 -7.35
C ILE A 124 1.03 -7.20 -7.41
N TYR A 125 1.69 -6.15 -7.92
CA TYR A 125 1.11 -4.81 -8.06
C TYR A 125 1.25 -4.35 -9.50
N THR A 126 0.21 -3.69 -10.02
CA THR A 126 0.23 -3.10 -11.35
C THR A 126 0.54 -1.60 -11.24
N VAL A 127 1.53 -1.14 -12.00
CA VAL A 127 1.88 0.28 -12.15
C VAL A 127 1.91 0.61 -13.64
N GLY A 128 1.03 1.49 -14.08
CA GLY A 128 0.79 1.69 -15.48
C GLY A 128 0.37 0.38 -16.16
N TYR A 129 1.07 0.03 -17.22
CA TYR A 129 0.81 -1.22 -17.95
C TYR A 129 1.58 -2.43 -17.44
N TYR A 130 2.46 -2.30 -16.43
CA TYR A 130 3.37 -3.36 -16.00
C TYR A 130 2.99 -3.96 -14.66
N LYS A 131 3.24 -5.26 -14.50
CA LYS A 131 3.03 -6.04 -13.28
C LYS A 131 4.35 -6.32 -12.58
N TYR A 132 4.41 -6.02 -11.31
CA TYR A 132 5.61 -6.18 -10.48
C TYR A 132 5.30 -7.05 -9.27
N ARG A 133 6.15 -8.05 -9.02
CA ARG A 133 6.10 -8.87 -7.82
C ARG A 133 7.10 -8.34 -6.80
N ILE A 134 6.67 -8.07 -5.58
CA ILE A 134 7.58 -7.70 -4.49
C ILE A 134 8.47 -8.89 -4.14
N THR A 135 9.78 -8.71 -4.19
CA THR A 135 10.79 -9.69 -3.78
C THR A 135 11.46 -9.34 -2.46
N ASN A 136 11.49 -8.04 -2.13
CA ASN A 136 11.86 -7.52 -0.82
C ASN A 136 10.96 -6.33 -0.49
N ALA A 137 10.15 -6.44 0.56
CA ALA A 137 9.18 -5.44 0.98
C ALA A 137 9.77 -4.26 1.77
N ALA A 138 11.10 -4.17 1.91
CA ALA A 138 11.76 -3.09 2.65
C ALA A 138 11.42 -1.72 2.05
N VAL A 139 11.07 -0.77 2.92
CA VAL A 139 10.64 0.59 2.54
C VAL A 139 11.75 1.65 2.65
N ASN A 140 12.93 1.26 3.11
CA ASN A 140 14.12 2.12 3.34
C ASN A 140 15.01 2.30 2.10
N GLY A 141 14.48 2.11 0.89
CA GLY A 141 15.23 2.20 -0.37
C GLY A 141 15.96 0.92 -0.78
N THR A 142 15.93 -0.15 0.05
CA THR A 142 16.51 -1.47 -0.29
C THR A 142 15.49 -2.43 -0.89
N GLY A 143 14.21 -2.05 -0.96
CA GLY A 143 13.14 -2.85 -1.51
C GLY A 143 13.36 -3.20 -2.98
N THR A 144 12.96 -4.41 -3.38
CA THR A 144 13.16 -4.93 -4.74
C THR A 144 11.92 -5.57 -5.31
N VAL A 145 11.83 -5.55 -6.63
CA VAL A 145 10.75 -6.19 -7.39
C VAL A 145 11.26 -6.94 -8.61
N THR A 146 10.46 -7.90 -9.05
CA THR A 146 10.58 -8.55 -10.36
C THR A 146 9.48 -8.03 -11.28
N LEU A 147 9.83 -7.58 -12.48
CA LEU A 147 8.89 -7.32 -13.56
C LEU A 147 8.34 -8.65 -14.08
N THR A 148 7.06 -8.94 -13.83
CA THR A 148 6.47 -10.26 -14.14
C THR A 148 5.63 -10.26 -15.41
N GLY A 149 5.41 -9.12 -16.04
CA GLY A 149 4.66 -9.01 -17.28
C GLY A 149 4.04 -7.63 -17.47
N THR A 150 3.15 -7.55 -18.45
CA THR A 150 2.45 -6.33 -18.83
C THR A 150 0.95 -6.61 -19.08
N LEU A 151 0.13 -5.57 -19.08
CA LEU A 151 -1.27 -5.61 -19.52
C LEU A 151 -1.41 -5.57 -21.06
N HIS A 152 -0.34 -5.20 -21.79
CA HIS A 152 -0.34 -5.31 -23.24
C HIS A 152 -0.46 -6.76 -23.67
N LYS A 153 -1.30 -7.03 -24.67
CA LYS A 153 -1.41 -8.38 -25.25
C LYS A 153 -0.18 -8.67 -26.13
N SER A 154 0.25 -9.90 -26.18
CA SER A 154 1.40 -10.35 -27.01
C SER A 154 1.14 -10.13 -28.53
N THR A 155 -0.12 -9.96 -28.91
CA THR A 155 -0.59 -9.68 -30.29
C THR A 155 -0.67 -8.18 -30.61
N THR A 156 -0.37 -7.28 -29.65
CA THR A 156 -0.47 -5.83 -29.85
C THR A 156 0.67 -5.35 -30.76
N SER A 157 0.34 -4.94 -31.98
CA SER A 157 1.31 -4.51 -33.00
C SER A 157 2.09 -3.24 -32.64
N ASN A 158 1.51 -2.38 -31.81
CA ASN A 158 2.13 -1.12 -31.37
C ASN A 158 3.13 -1.28 -30.22
N TYR A 159 3.19 -2.45 -29.57
CA TYR A 159 4.12 -2.69 -28.49
C TYR A 159 5.49 -3.10 -29.01
N LYS A 160 6.25 -2.11 -29.53
CA LYS A 160 7.53 -2.32 -30.22
C LYS A 160 8.77 -2.17 -29.33
N ILE A 161 8.68 -1.35 -28.27
CA ILE A 161 9.81 -1.01 -27.40
C ILE A 161 9.46 -1.33 -25.94
N LEU A 162 10.33 -2.12 -25.31
CA LEU A 162 10.30 -2.33 -23.87
C LEU A 162 11.54 -1.71 -23.23
N GLY A 163 11.34 -0.65 -22.45
CA GLY A 163 12.33 -0.11 -21.52
C GLY A 163 12.02 -0.58 -20.11
N VAL A 164 12.84 -1.45 -19.56
CA VAL A 164 12.75 -1.81 -18.14
C VAL A 164 13.53 -0.76 -17.35
N ALA A 165 12.83 0.05 -16.58
CA ALA A 165 13.41 1.11 -15.77
C ALA A 165 14.31 0.54 -14.64
N ASP A 166 15.09 1.40 -14.00
CA ASP A 166 15.92 1.02 -12.85
C ASP A 166 15.08 0.74 -11.60
N SER A 167 13.95 1.44 -11.47
CA SER A 167 13.06 1.35 -10.30
C SER A 167 11.61 1.66 -10.68
N VAL A 168 10.70 1.32 -9.78
CA VAL A 168 9.27 1.62 -9.86
C VAL A 168 8.76 2.13 -8.51
N LYS A 169 7.80 3.04 -8.53
CA LYS A 169 7.12 3.54 -7.32
C LYS A 169 5.81 2.78 -7.12
N ILE A 170 5.68 2.08 -5.99
CA ILE A 170 4.46 1.34 -5.59
C ILE A 170 3.99 1.92 -4.27
N GLY A 171 2.77 2.45 -4.22
CA GLY A 171 2.19 3.03 -3.01
C GLY A 171 3.05 4.11 -2.36
N GLY A 172 3.71 4.96 -3.16
CA GLY A 172 4.58 6.02 -2.66
C GLY A 172 6.03 5.60 -2.38
N VAL A 173 6.34 4.29 -2.32
CA VAL A 173 7.68 3.75 -2.03
C VAL A 173 8.38 3.31 -3.31
N THR A 174 9.66 3.63 -3.43
CA THR A 174 10.50 3.26 -4.58
C THR A 174 11.14 1.89 -4.36
N TYR A 175 10.96 0.98 -5.34
CA TYR A 175 11.53 -0.35 -5.39
C TYR A 175 12.46 -0.50 -6.58
N LYS A 176 13.66 -1.08 -6.40
CA LYS A 176 14.57 -1.40 -7.50
C LYS A 176 14.03 -2.56 -8.30
N ILE A 177 14.03 -2.46 -9.63
CA ILE A 177 13.65 -3.57 -10.51
C ILE A 177 14.91 -4.41 -10.73
N THR A 178 14.98 -5.58 -10.11
CA THR A 178 16.18 -6.43 -10.12
C THR A 178 16.07 -7.65 -11.01
N ALA A 179 14.86 -7.94 -11.51
CA ALA A 179 14.66 -9.07 -12.40
C ALA A 179 13.53 -8.86 -13.41
N VAL A 180 13.62 -9.54 -14.53
CA VAL A 180 12.51 -9.86 -15.42
C VAL A 180 12.11 -11.32 -15.14
N GLY A 181 10.85 -11.56 -14.84
CA GLY A 181 10.35 -12.86 -14.40
C GLY A 181 10.26 -13.90 -15.53
N ASN A 182 10.02 -15.15 -15.14
CA ASN A 182 9.77 -16.23 -16.08
C ASN A 182 8.56 -15.93 -16.97
N ASN A 183 8.67 -16.19 -18.27
CA ASN A 183 7.62 -15.98 -19.27
C ASN A 183 7.04 -14.54 -19.33
N ALA A 184 7.69 -13.54 -18.74
CA ALA A 184 7.16 -12.19 -18.57
C ALA A 184 6.69 -11.55 -19.90
N PHE A 185 7.40 -11.81 -20.98
CA PHE A 185 7.10 -11.32 -22.35
C PHE A 185 7.13 -12.47 -23.36
N TYR A 186 6.58 -13.62 -23.00
CA TYR A 186 6.52 -14.81 -23.85
C TYR A 186 5.74 -14.52 -25.14
N ARG A 187 6.36 -14.75 -26.34
CA ARG A 187 5.78 -14.58 -27.68
C ARG A 187 5.28 -13.15 -28.02
N TYR A 188 5.92 -12.13 -27.47
CA TYR A 188 5.66 -10.74 -27.88
C TYR A 188 6.31 -10.48 -29.25
N LYS A 189 5.66 -10.93 -30.33
CA LYS A 189 6.20 -10.97 -31.70
C LYS A 189 6.55 -9.59 -32.26
N TYR A 190 5.85 -8.54 -31.85
CA TYR A 190 6.07 -7.18 -32.32
C TYR A 190 7.09 -6.38 -31.52
N LEU A 191 7.59 -6.93 -30.41
CA LEU A 191 8.66 -6.32 -29.65
C LEU A 191 9.95 -6.32 -30.50
N THR A 192 10.47 -5.15 -30.83
CA THR A 192 11.66 -4.98 -31.68
C THR A 192 12.89 -4.55 -30.88
N THR A 193 12.68 -3.82 -29.79
CA THR A 193 13.77 -3.25 -28.98
C THR A 193 13.51 -3.52 -27.49
N LEU A 194 14.54 -4.05 -26.83
CA LEU A 194 14.58 -4.25 -25.39
C LEU A 194 15.72 -3.46 -24.79
N VAL A 195 15.43 -2.69 -23.74
CA VAL A 195 16.43 -2.01 -22.90
C VAL A 195 16.25 -2.48 -21.46
N LEU A 196 17.25 -3.12 -20.88
CA LEU A 196 17.27 -3.52 -19.47
C LEU A 196 18.01 -2.49 -18.61
N GLY A 197 17.37 -2.02 -17.56
CA GLY A 197 17.90 -1.04 -16.60
C GLY A 197 19.10 -1.55 -15.81
N LYS A 198 19.79 -0.62 -15.15
CA LYS A 198 21.08 -0.88 -14.47
C LYS A 198 20.99 -1.83 -13.26
N ASN A 199 19.82 -1.99 -12.65
CA ASN A 199 19.64 -2.83 -11.48
C ASN A 199 19.29 -4.29 -11.82
N ILE A 200 19.12 -4.65 -13.10
CA ILE A 200 18.74 -6.00 -13.52
C ILE A 200 19.87 -7.00 -13.25
N ARG A 201 19.60 -7.99 -12.43
CA ARG A 201 20.50 -9.10 -12.08
C ARG A 201 20.07 -10.41 -12.70
N VAL A 202 18.77 -10.57 -12.98
CA VAL A 202 18.19 -11.82 -13.46
C VAL A 202 17.24 -11.55 -14.62
N VAL A 203 17.41 -12.32 -15.71
CA VAL A 203 16.40 -12.52 -16.73
C VAL A 203 15.89 -13.95 -16.59
N GLY A 204 14.62 -14.12 -16.32
CA GLY A 204 14.00 -15.42 -16.02
C GLY A 204 13.91 -16.35 -17.23
N ASN A 205 13.55 -17.62 -16.96
CA ASN A 205 13.36 -18.62 -17.99
C ASN A 205 12.27 -18.18 -18.98
N LYS A 206 12.55 -18.33 -20.29
CA LYS A 206 11.61 -17.98 -21.37
C LYS A 206 11.06 -16.55 -21.30
N ALA A 207 11.76 -15.62 -20.62
CA ALA A 207 11.27 -14.26 -20.42
C ALA A 207 10.89 -13.55 -21.71
N PHE A 208 11.66 -13.75 -22.78
CA PHE A 208 11.45 -13.20 -24.13
C PHE A 208 11.39 -14.31 -25.21
N TYR A 209 11.03 -15.53 -24.82
CA TYR A 209 10.89 -16.65 -25.77
C TYR A 209 9.90 -16.33 -26.87
N GLY A 210 10.29 -16.54 -28.12
CA GLY A 210 9.42 -16.34 -29.28
C GLY A 210 9.11 -14.88 -29.60
N CYS A 211 9.85 -13.92 -29.05
CA CYS A 211 9.81 -12.53 -29.46
C CYS A 211 10.47 -12.34 -30.82
N SER A 212 9.89 -12.90 -31.89
CA SER A 212 10.52 -13.02 -33.22
C SER A 212 10.89 -11.69 -33.88
N GLY A 213 10.26 -10.58 -33.44
CA GLY A 213 10.59 -9.23 -33.87
C GLY A 213 11.80 -8.61 -33.18
N LEU A 214 12.35 -9.21 -32.10
CA LEU A 214 13.35 -8.57 -31.26
C LEU A 214 14.72 -8.50 -31.95
N LYS A 215 15.00 -7.31 -32.52
CA LYS A 215 16.21 -7.03 -33.29
C LYS A 215 17.30 -6.37 -32.43
N THR A 216 16.96 -5.64 -31.40
CA THR A 216 17.93 -4.92 -30.56
C THR A 216 17.68 -5.21 -29.10
N THR A 217 18.74 -5.63 -28.40
CA THR A 217 18.72 -5.78 -26.94
C THR A 217 19.88 -4.98 -26.35
N ARG A 218 19.58 -4.06 -25.44
CA ARG A 218 20.57 -3.27 -24.69
C ARG A 218 20.51 -3.65 -23.22
N ILE A 219 21.64 -4.03 -22.64
CA ILE A 219 21.80 -4.34 -21.21
C ILE A 219 22.58 -3.19 -20.56
N ASN A 220 21.95 -2.41 -19.69
CA ASN A 220 22.65 -1.34 -18.96
C ASN A 220 23.19 -1.83 -17.59
N SER A 221 22.83 -3.03 -17.17
CA SER A 221 23.28 -3.60 -15.91
C SER A 221 24.73 -4.06 -15.96
N THR A 222 25.54 -3.66 -15.00
CA THR A 222 26.89 -4.15 -14.75
C THR A 222 26.92 -5.30 -13.71
N ASP A 223 25.75 -5.73 -13.20
CA ASP A 223 25.62 -6.85 -12.23
C ASP A 223 24.64 -7.93 -12.74
N LEU A 224 24.56 -8.15 -14.06
CA LEU A 224 23.77 -9.25 -14.61
C LEU A 224 24.42 -10.59 -14.21
N ARG A 225 23.66 -11.43 -13.51
CA ARG A 225 24.15 -12.70 -12.93
C ARG A 225 23.60 -13.93 -13.62
N VAL A 226 22.31 -13.86 -14.02
CA VAL A 226 21.59 -14.99 -14.58
C VAL A 226 20.81 -14.56 -15.81
N VAL A 227 20.94 -15.32 -16.89
CA VAL A 227 20.00 -15.35 -18.01
C VAL A 227 19.47 -16.78 -18.08
N GLY A 228 18.18 -16.92 -17.81
CA GLY A 228 17.51 -18.22 -17.66
C GLY A 228 17.42 -19.00 -18.96
N THR A 229 17.08 -20.28 -18.83
CA THR A 229 16.96 -21.20 -19.96
C THR A 229 15.94 -20.69 -20.98
N ASN A 230 16.35 -20.68 -22.27
CA ASN A 230 15.51 -20.23 -23.39
C ASN A 230 14.98 -18.80 -23.26
N ALA A 231 15.60 -17.96 -22.45
CA ALA A 231 15.12 -16.59 -22.21
C ALA A 231 14.95 -15.78 -23.51
N PHE A 232 15.81 -16.01 -24.48
CA PHE A 232 15.85 -15.34 -25.81
C PHE A 232 15.71 -16.28 -26.99
N THR A 233 15.31 -17.52 -26.80
CA THR A 233 15.12 -18.48 -27.91
C THR A 233 13.96 -18.03 -28.80
N GLY A 234 14.14 -18.06 -30.11
CA GLY A 234 13.12 -17.69 -31.09
C GLY A 234 12.95 -16.17 -31.26
N ILE A 235 13.94 -15.37 -30.88
CA ILE A 235 14.02 -13.94 -31.24
C ILE A 235 14.49 -13.79 -32.70
N TYR A 236 14.61 -12.56 -33.20
CA TYR A 236 15.13 -12.29 -34.54
C TYR A 236 16.48 -12.98 -34.79
N ALA A 237 16.71 -13.55 -35.97
CA ALA A 237 17.83 -14.43 -36.26
C ALA A 237 19.22 -13.78 -36.19
N ARG A 238 19.31 -12.46 -36.42
CA ARG A 238 20.55 -11.66 -36.40
C ARG A 238 20.41 -10.43 -35.50
N PRO A 239 20.16 -10.58 -34.19
CA PRO A 239 19.93 -9.45 -33.31
C PRO A 239 21.25 -8.73 -33.00
N VAL A 240 21.15 -7.43 -32.72
CA VAL A 240 22.22 -6.64 -32.13
C VAL A 240 22.06 -6.66 -30.61
N VAL A 241 23.09 -7.12 -29.91
CA VAL A 241 23.12 -7.18 -28.43
C VAL A 241 24.19 -6.24 -27.90
N LYS A 242 23.76 -5.16 -27.25
CA LYS A 242 24.63 -4.12 -26.68
C LYS A 242 24.87 -4.43 -25.22
N LEU A 243 26.11 -4.64 -24.82
CA LEU A 243 26.53 -5.08 -23.49
C LEU A 243 27.51 -4.08 -22.87
N PRO A 244 27.49 -3.86 -21.54
CA PRO A 244 28.51 -3.06 -20.87
C PRO A 244 29.92 -3.55 -21.17
N ALA A 245 30.85 -2.60 -21.39
CA ALA A 245 32.26 -2.92 -21.57
C ALA A 245 32.82 -3.71 -20.37
N ALA A 246 32.47 -3.27 -19.16
CA ALA A 246 32.74 -4.01 -17.94
C ALA A 246 31.91 -5.30 -17.89
N GLY A 247 32.60 -6.46 -17.95
CA GLY A 247 31.96 -7.78 -17.93
C GLY A 247 31.46 -8.27 -19.29
N PHE A 248 31.85 -7.65 -20.40
CA PHE A 248 31.37 -7.95 -21.74
C PHE A 248 31.45 -9.46 -22.09
N ALA A 249 32.62 -10.10 -21.84
CA ALA A 249 32.80 -11.53 -22.10
C ALA A 249 31.85 -12.40 -21.30
N LYS A 250 31.70 -12.12 -20.00
CA LYS A 250 30.77 -12.80 -19.10
C LYS A 250 29.33 -12.69 -19.59
N TYR A 251 28.88 -11.48 -19.92
CA TYR A 251 27.49 -11.26 -20.35
C TYR A 251 27.20 -11.89 -21.71
N LYS A 252 28.18 -11.88 -22.64
CA LYS A 252 28.06 -12.58 -23.92
C LYS A 252 27.83 -14.09 -23.72
N VAL A 253 28.51 -14.71 -22.75
CA VAL A 253 28.30 -16.12 -22.40
C VAL A 253 26.91 -16.34 -21.84
N LEU A 254 26.45 -15.49 -20.90
CA LEU A 254 25.11 -15.58 -20.33
C LEU A 254 24.02 -15.45 -21.40
N MET A 255 24.14 -14.48 -22.31
CA MET A 255 23.17 -14.24 -23.38
C MET A 255 23.11 -15.45 -24.34
N LYS A 256 24.26 -16.05 -24.72
CA LYS A 256 24.30 -17.28 -25.54
C LYS A 256 23.61 -18.45 -24.83
N ARG A 257 23.90 -18.69 -23.55
CA ARG A 257 23.23 -19.73 -22.73
C ARG A 257 21.71 -19.49 -22.63
N GLY A 258 21.29 -18.24 -22.61
CA GLY A 258 19.88 -17.83 -22.61
C GLY A 258 19.17 -18.00 -23.96
N GLY A 259 19.84 -18.50 -25.00
CA GLY A 259 19.22 -18.79 -26.29
C GLY A 259 19.29 -17.66 -27.31
N VAL A 260 20.18 -16.67 -27.13
CA VAL A 260 20.43 -15.65 -28.16
C VAL A 260 21.07 -16.36 -29.38
N PRO A 261 20.55 -16.13 -30.61
CA PRO A 261 21.03 -16.81 -31.82
C PRO A 261 22.54 -16.67 -32.07
N ALA A 262 23.17 -17.70 -32.65
CA ALA A 262 24.60 -17.72 -32.93
C ALA A 262 25.03 -16.57 -33.86
N LYS A 263 24.16 -16.14 -34.79
CA LYS A 263 24.41 -15.03 -35.74
C LYS A 263 24.24 -13.63 -35.12
N ALA A 264 24.06 -13.53 -33.79
CA ALA A 264 23.93 -12.24 -33.09
C ALA A 264 25.22 -11.41 -33.18
N VAL A 265 25.08 -10.13 -33.37
CA VAL A 265 26.16 -9.13 -33.31
C VAL A 265 26.25 -8.56 -31.91
N TYR A 266 27.40 -8.66 -31.26
CA TYR A 266 27.63 -8.14 -29.91
C TYR A 266 28.49 -6.88 -29.95
N THR A 267 28.03 -5.81 -29.34
CA THR A 267 28.75 -4.52 -29.24
C THR A 267 28.90 -4.07 -27.78
N LYS A 268 30.02 -3.41 -27.47
CA LYS A 268 30.26 -2.79 -26.18
C LYS A 268 29.52 -1.45 -26.08
N ILE A 269 29.06 -1.08 -24.90
CA ILE A 269 28.51 0.21 -24.53
C ILE A 269 29.13 0.70 -23.24
#